data_e5c57ebee44acd4f5ce09ed1acdd9fcc
#
_entry.id   e5c57ebee44acd4f5ce09ed1acdd9fcc
#
_cell.length_a   1.000
_cell.length_b   1.000
_cell.length_c   1.000
_cell.angle_alpha   90.00
_cell.angle_beta   90.00
_cell.angle_gamma   90.00
#
_symmetry.space_group_name_H-M   'P 1'
#
loop_
_entity.id
_entity.type
_entity.pdbx_description
1 polymer ?
#
loop_
_entity_poly.entity_id
_entity_poly.type
_entity_poly.pdbx_seq_one_letter_code
_entity_poly.pdbx_strand_id
1 'polypeptide(L)'
;FKLDSFFPIGKHFVELMVMDQDGNIASCIMCVEVKDYPNPIRELFCNDDIQLSLDDNCEITLNADMFLEGGPYHCYNDYIIEARDWNTNALVDANPAKQGVQLGRNQIGVPFKIVVIDPITGNSCWSHATLEDKLAPIIVCPRDTCLPCGSSYLPSVIGSATVDEN
;
A
#
# COMPACT_ATOMS: atom_id res chain seq x y z
N PHE A 1 16.16 7.36 -1.95
CA PHE A 1 16.14 6.47 -3.11
C PHE A 1 15.18 5.32 -2.80
N LYS A 2 14.05 5.23 -3.50
CA LYS A 2 13.07 4.15 -3.34
C LYS A 2 13.08 3.36 -4.65
N LEU A 3 13.53 2.11 -4.61
CA LEU A 3 13.44 1.20 -5.75
C LEU A 3 12.13 0.46 -5.62
N ASP A 4 11.15 0.82 -6.44
CA ASP A 4 9.83 0.21 -6.47
C ASP A 4 9.79 -0.80 -7.63
N SER A 5 10.55 -1.89 -7.50
CA SER A 5 10.66 -2.91 -8.54
C SER A 5 10.62 -4.30 -7.93
N PHE A 6 9.76 -5.15 -8.47
CA PHE A 6 9.74 -6.57 -8.16
C PHE A 6 10.86 -7.29 -8.91
N PHE A 7 11.61 -8.11 -8.18
CA PHE A 7 12.57 -9.03 -8.75
C PHE A 7 12.00 -10.45 -8.70
N PRO A 8 11.69 -11.07 -9.83
CA PRO A 8 11.31 -12.48 -9.85
C PRO A 8 12.46 -13.39 -9.34
N ILE A 9 12.16 -14.66 -9.08
CA ILE A 9 13.16 -15.62 -8.66
C ILE A 9 14.27 -15.67 -9.69
N GLY A 10 15.54 -15.58 -9.24
CA GLY A 10 16.72 -15.59 -10.12
C GLY A 10 17.74 -14.51 -9.76
N LYS A 11 18.74 -14.37 -10.63
CA LYS A 11 19.79 -13.37 -10.48
C LYS A 11 19.49 -12.15 -11.34
N HIS A 12 19.55 -10.99 -10.71
CA HIS A 12 19.30 -9.69 -11.34
C HIS A 12 20.50 -8.78 -11.13
N PHE A 13 20.89 -8.05 -12.18
CA PHE A 13 21.92 -7.03 -12.09
C PHE A 13 21.28 -5.66 -12.10
N VAL A 14 21.49 -4.91 -11.04
CA VAL A 14 20.94 -3.56 -10.86
C VAL A 14 22.07 -2.57 -11.01
N GLU A 15 21.96 -1.67 -11.97
CA GLU A 15 22.88 -0.55 -12.11
C GLU A 15 22.33 0.65 -11.33
N LEU A 16 23.13 1.12 -10.39
CA LEU A 16 22.85 2.34 -9.64
C LEU A 16 23.68 3.46 -10.25
N MET A 17 23.02 4.53 -10.69
CA MET A 17 23.65 5.71 -11.26
C MET A 17 23.40 6.94 -10.39
N VAL A 18 24.43 7.75 -10.21
CA VAL A 18 24.33 9.08 -9.61
C VAL A 18 24.91 10.11 -10.57
N MET A 19 24.25 11.26 -10.64
CA MET A 19 24.69 12.40 -11.44
C MET A 19 24.83 13.61 -10.52
N ASP A 20 25.93 14.33 -10.63
CA ASP A 20 26.14 15.60 -9.92
C ASP A 20 25.48 16.78 -10.66
N GLN A 21 25.57 17.97 -10.06
CA GLN A 21 24.98 19.19 -10.63
C GLN A 21 25.68 19.65 -11.92
N ASP A 22 26.91 19.19 -12.16
CA ASP A 22 27.71 19.52 -13.35
C ASP A 22 27.48 18.48 -14.47
N GLY A 23 26.65 17.45 -14.23
CA GLY A 23 26.31 16.42 -15.20
C GLY A 23 27.28 15.24 -15.24
N ASN A 24 28.24 15.13 -14.31
CA ASN A 24 29.12 13.98 -14.22
C ASN A 24 28.35 12.78 -13.66
N ILE A 25 28.55 11.62 -14.28
CA ILE A 25 27.85 10.40 -13.93
C ILE A 25 28.84 9.38 -13.36
N ALA A 26 28.45 8.77 -12.25
CA ALA A 26 29.11 7.58 -11.71
C ALA A 26 28.08 6.45 -11.57
N SER A 27 28.48 5.23 -11.91
CA SER A 27 27.61 4.07 -11.75
C SER A 27 28.32 2.90 -11.08
N CYS A 28 27.53 2.03 -10.45
CA CYS A 28 27.97 0.73 -9.96
C CYS A 28 26.90 -0.31 -10.24
N ILE A 29 27.33 -1.58 -10.41
CA ILE A 29 26.44 -2.69 -10.63
C ILE A 29 26.47 -3.59 -9.38
N MET A 30 25.28 -3.91 -8.87
CA MET A 30 25.11 -4.90 -7.81
C MET A 30 24.31 -6.10 -8.32
N CYS A 31 24.62 -7.29 -7.82
CA CYS A 31 23.85 -8.50 -8.08
C CYS A 31 22.86 -8.73 -6.95
N VAL A 32 21.57 -8.85 -7.28
CA VAL A 32 20.51 -9.29 -6.38
C VAL A 32 20.11 -10.70 -6.79
N GLU A 33 20.22 -11.66 -5.89
CA GLU A 33 19.75 -13.03 -6.11
C GLU A 33 18.49 -13.27 -5.28
N VAL A 34 17.35 -13.45 -5.95
CA VAL A 34 16.09 -13.81 -5.33
C VAL A 34 15.94 -15.31 -5.39
N LYS A 35 15.76 -15.95 -4.24
CA LYS A 35 15.56 -17.39 -4.11
C LYS A 35 14.22 -17.66 -3.47
N ASP A 36 13.53 -18.68 -3.99
CA ASP A 36 12.38 -19.22 -3.29
C ASP A 36 12.82 -19.96 -2.01
N TYR A 37 11.90 -20.09 -1.06
CA TYR A 37 12.17 -20.90 0.11
C TYR A 37 12.18 -22.39 -0.27
N PRO A 38 13.22 -23.16 0.09
CA PRO A 38 13.41 -24.52 -0.43
C PRO A 38 12.34 -25.51 0.02
N ASN A 39 11.69 -25.28 1.16
CA ASN A 39 10.66 -26.15 1.72
C ASN A 39 9.52 -25.31 2.29
N PRO A 40 8.68 -24.68 1.46
CA PRO A 40 7.58 -23.85 1.95
C PRO A 40 6.51 -24.71 2.61
N ILE A 41 5.86 -24.15 3.61
CA ILE A 41 4.65 -24.72 4.21
C ILE A 41 3.52 -24.61 3.19
N ARG A 42 2.79 -25.71 3.00
CA ARG A 42 1.69 -25.79 2.03
C ARG A 42 0.32 -25.56 2.68
N GLU A 43 0.21 -25.80 3.98
CA GLU A 43 -0.94 -25.45 4.77
C GLU A 43 -0.94 -23.94 5.02
N LEU A 44 -2.02 -23.27 4.66
CA LEU A 44 -2.14 -21.83 4.85
C LEU A 44 -2.86 -21.52 6.17
N PHE A 45 -2.28 -20.61 6.93
CA PHE A 45 -2.87 -20.07 8.15
C PHE A 45 -3.01 -18.56 7.97
N CYS A 46 -4.21 -18.05 8.11
CA CYS A 46 -4.51 -16.63 8.02
C CYS A 46 -4.79 -16.05 9.41
N ASN A 47 -4.41 -14.80 9.61
CA ASN A 47 -4.85 -14.02 10.77
C ASN A 47 -6.38 -13.86 10.75
N ASP A 48 -7.02 -13.95 11.92
CA ASP A 48 -8.48 -13.91 12.01
C ASP A 48 -9.06 -12.54 11.65
N ASP A 49 -8.53 -11.46 12.26
CA ASP A 49 -9.01 -10.10 12.09
C ASP A 49 -7.86 -9.14 11.76
N ILE A 50 -8.01 -8.37 10.69
CA ILE A 50 -6.99 -7.44 10.21
C ILE A 50 -7.57 -6.05 9.98
N GLN A 51 -6.86 -5.04 10.46
CA GLN A 51 -7.13 -3.65 10.15
C GLN A 51 -6.16 -3.18 9.07
N LEU A 52 -6.70 -2.83 7.92
CA LEU A 52 -5.96 -2.29 6.79
C LEU A 52 -5.99 -0.77 6.83
N SER A 53 -4.87 -0.13 6.51
CA SER A 53 -4.79 1.34 6.41
C SER A 53 -4.50 1.76 4.99
N LEU A 54 -5.16 2.83 4.55
CA LEU A 54 -4.89 3.44 3.25
C LEU A 54 -3.52 4.13 3.22
N ASP A 55 -2.92 4.21 2.04
CA ASP A 55 -1.75 5.03 1.76
C ASP A 55 -2.11 6.50 1.49
N ASP A 56 -1.09 7.34 1.20
CA ASP A 56 -1.25 8.76 0.87
C ASP A 56 -2.09 9.02 -0.40
N ASN A 57 -2.37 8.00 -1.21
CA ASN A 57 -3.25 8.08 -2.38
C ASN A 57 -4.66 7.59 -2.07
N CYS A 58 -4.97 7.31 -0.82
CA CYS A 58 -6.23 6.71 -0.36
C CYS A 58 -6.52 5.35 -1.00
N GLU A 59 -5.49 4.57 -1.27
CA GLU A 59 -5.57 3.22 -1.83
C GLU A 59 -4.68 2.26 -1.01
N ILE A 60 -4.99 0.97 -1.10
CA ILE A 60 -4.11 -0.10 -0.63
C ILE A 60 -4.13 -1.24 -1.64
N THR A 61 -2.95 -1.76 -1.96
CA THR A 61 -2.81 -3.01 -2.74
C THR A 61 -2.63 -4.17 -1.76
N LEU A 62 -3.48 -5.16 -1.86
CA LEU A 62 -3.44 -6.33 -0.99
C LEU A 62 -2.32 -7.28 -1.41
N ASN A 63 -1.58 -7.78 -0.42
CA ASN A 63 -0.54 -8.79 -0.61
C ASN A 63 -0.73 -9.93 0.42
N ALA A 64 -0.31 -11.14 0.08
CA ALA A 64 -0.50 -12.32 0.92
C ALA A 64 0.22 -12.24 2.27
N ASP A 65 1.33 -11.51 2.37
CA ASP A 65 2.07 -11.34 3.63
C ASP A 65 1.30 -10.52 4.67
N MET A 66 0.30 -9.74 4.27
CA MET A 66 -0.58 -9.01 5.19
C MET A 66 -1.51 -9.95 5.96
N PHE A 67 -1.80 -11.13 5.41
CA PHE A 67 -2.84 -12.03 5.88
C PHE A 67 -2.30 -13.35 6.40
N LEU A 68 -1.22 -13.86 5.81
CA LEU A 68 -0.63 -15.14 6.19
C LEU A 68 0.14 -15.04 7.50
N GLU A 69 -0.08 -16.02 8.37
CA GLU A 69 0.55 -16.15 9.67
C GLU A 69 1.48 -17.36 9.69
N GLY A 70 2.63 -17.23 10.37
CA GLY A 70 3.61 -18.30 10.46
C GLY A 70 4.53 -18.35 9.24
N GLY A 71 4.66 -19.49 8.63
CA GLY A 71 5.60 -19.70 7.52
C GLY A 71 6.76 -20.60 7.90
N PRO A 72 7.73 -20.80 7.01
CA PRO A 72 7.95 -20.06 5.76
C PRO A 72 7.04 -20.50 4.61
N TYR A 73 6.58 -19.53 3.85
CA TYR A 73 5.75 -19.72 2.66
C TYR A 73 6.56 -19.52 1.37
N HIS A 74 5.94 -19.74 0.20
CA HIS A 74 6.47 -19.31 -1.09
C HIS A 74 6.55 -17.78 -1.18
N CYS A 75 7.05 -17.26 -2.31
CA CYS A 75 6.99 -15.83 -2.58
C CYS A 75 5.53 -15.34 -2.46
N TYR A 76 5.30 -14.34 -1.62
CA TYR A 76 3.93 -13.87 -1.33
C TYR A 76 3.18 -13.34 -2.56
N ASN A 77 3.92 -12.91 -3.60
CA ASN A 77 3.34 -12.47 -4.87
C ASN A 77 2.80 -13.63 -5.74
N ASP A 78 3.13 -14.86 -5.41
CA ASP A 78 2.66 -16.04 -6.15
C ASP A 78 1.25 -16.48 -5.71
N TYR A 79 0.77 -15.98 -4.57
CA TYR A 79 -0.56 -16.27 -4.07
C TYR A 79 -1.62 -15.42 -4.75
N ILE A 80 -2.79 -16.00 -4.94
CA ILE A 80 -3.97 -15.29 -5.44
C ILE A 80 -4.71 -14.70 -4.22
N ILE A 81 -5.04 -13.42 -4.31
CA ILE A 81 -5.84 -12.72 -3.31
C ILE A 81 -7.21 -12.40 -3.90
N GLU A 82 -8.25 -12.66 -3.11
CA GLU A 82 -9.60 -12.22 -3.41
C GLU A 82 -10.15 -11.42 -2.22
N ALA A 83 -10.59 -10.20 -2.47
CA ALA A 83 -11.39 -9.45 -1.51
C ALA A 83 -12.86 -9.64 -1.83
N ARG A 84 -13.65 -10.00 -0.84
CA ARG A 84 -15.09 -10.23 -0.97
C ARG A 84 -15.82 -9.42 0.09
N ASP A 85 -16.90 -8.77 -0.31
CA ASP A 85 -17.83 -8.15 0.64
C ASP A 85 -18.35 -9.21 1.62
N TRP A 86 -18.27 -8.88 2.92
CA TRP A 86 -18.64 -9.84 3.98
C TRP A 86 -20.08 -10.33 3.91
N ASN A 87 -21.00 -9.44 3.54
CA ASN A 87 -22.44 -9.73 3.55
C ASN A 87 -22.92 -10.37 2.26
N THR A 88 -22.43 -9.90 1.12
CA THR A 88 -22.90 -10.33 -0.21
C THR A 88 -22.01 -11.38 -0.85
N ASN A 89 -20.79 -11.57 -0.33
CA ASN A 89 -19.74 -12.42 -0.89
C ASN A 89 -19.32 -12.05 -2.33
N ALA A 90 -19.70 -10.86 -2.79
CA ALA A 90 -19.30 -10.34 -4.08
C ALA A 90 -17.82 -9.96 -4.07
N LEU A 91 -17.12 -10.18 -5.19
CA LEU A 91 -15.74 -9.73 -5.36
C LEU A 91 -15.69 -8.20 -5.36
N VAL A 92 -14.68 -7.67 -4.68
CA VAL A 92 -14.43 -6.23 -4.56
C VAL A 92 -13.01 -5.95 -5.04
N ASP A 93 -12.90 -5.02 -5.96
CA ASP A 93 -11.64 -4.45 -6.43
C ASP A 93 -11.92 -3.01 -6.86
N ALA A 94 -11.27 -2.06 -6.19
CA ALA A 94 -11.49 -0.64 -6.46
C ALA A 94 -10.84 -0.19 -7.79
N ASN A 95 -9.80 -0.90 -8.25
CA ASN A 95 -9.10 -0.56 -9.48
C ASN A 95 -8.58 -1.81 -10.22
N PRO A 96 -9.45 -2.55 -10.92
CA PRO A 96 -9.08 -3.78 -11.62
C PRO A 96 -8.10 -3.57 -12.79
N ALA A 97 -7.77 -2.33 -13.13
CA ALA A 97 -6.72 -2.03 -14.11
C ALA A 97 -5.31 -2.11 -13.54
N LYS A 98 -5.14 -2.10 -12.22
CA LYS A 98 -3.87 -2.31 -11.53
C LYS A 98 -3.65 -3.79 -11.28
N GLN A 99 -2.38 -4.18 -11.16
CA GLN A 99 -2.04 -5.53 -10.76
C GLN A 99 -2.31 -5.72 -9.25
N GLY A 100 -2.97 -6.82 -8.89
CA GLY A 100 -3.38 -7.13 -7.52
C GLY A 100 -4.72 -6.48 -7.16
N VAL A 101 -5.31 -6.95 -6.05
CA VAL A 101 -6.57 -6.42 -5.55
C VAL A 101 -6.35 -5.07 -4.87
N GLN A 102 -7.11 -4.08 -5.29
CA GLN A 102 -7.07 -2.73 -4.75
C GLN A 102 -8.31 -2.47 -3.88
N LEU A 103 -8.10 -1.86 -2.72
CA LEU A 103 -9.18 -1.26 -1.93
C LEU A 103 -8.90 0.24 -1.80
N GLY A 104 -9.95 1.04 -1.70
CA GLY A 104 -9.85 2.48 -1.66
C GLY A 104 -10.85 3.12 -0.71
N ARG A 105 -10.92 4.45 -0.71
CA ARG A 105 -11.74 5.26 0.20
C ARG A 105 -13.20 4.81 0.29
N ASN A 106 -13.81 4.38 -0.82
CA ASN A 106 -15.22 3.97 -0.85
C ASN A 106 -15.52 2.70 -0.04
N GLN A 107 -14.48 1.98 0.35
CA GLN A 107 -14.56 0.75 1.13
C GLN A 107 -14.24 0.95 2.62
N ILE A 108 -13.97 2.18 3.07
CA ILE A 108 -13.70 2.45 4.50
C ILE A 108 -14.90 2.03 5.35
N GLY A 109 -14.61 1.31 6.43
CA GLY A 109 -15.62 0.82 7.37
C GLY A 109 -16.48 -0.34 6.87
N VAL A 110 -16.25 -0.81 5.62
CA VAL A 110 -16.91 -2.01 5.10
C VAL A 110 -16.12 -3.24 5.54
N PRO A 111 -16.76 -4.27 6.12
CA PRO A 111 -16.08 -5.51 6.45
C PRO A 111 -15.88 -6.38 5.20
N PHE A 112 -14.71 -6.99 5.09
CA PHE A 112 -14.33 -7.88 3.98
C PHE A 112 -13.95 -9.26 4.48
N LYS A 113 -14.16 -10.23 3.60
CA LYS A 113 -13.53 -11.54 3.65
C LYS A 113 -12.39 -11.54 2.65
N ILE A 114 -11.15 -11.58 3.12
CA ILE A 114 -9.98 -11.72 2.26
C ILE A 114 -9.60 -13.19 2.20
N VAL A 115 -9.53 -13.73 0.99
CA VAL A 115 -9.16 -15.13 0.74
C VAL A 115 -7.78 -15.15 0.10
N VAL A 116 -6.86 -15.91 0.68
CA VAL A 116 -5.53 -16.19 0.14
C VAL A 116 -5.53 -17.61 -0.39
N ILE A 117 -5.13 -17.80 -1.65
CA ILE A 117 -5.17 -19.07 -2.35
C ILE A 117 -3.76 -19.40 -2.87
N ASP A 118 -3.27 -20.59 -2.55
CA ASP A 118 -2.08 -21.16 -3.20
C ASP A 118 -2.48 -21.75 -4.55
N PRO A 119 -2.04 -21.16 -5.68
CA PRO A 119 -2.44 -21.64 -7.01
C PRO A 119 -1.84 -23.00 -7.36
N ILE A 120 -0.81 -23.46 -6.63
CA ILE A 120 -0.14 -24.74 -6.87
C ILE A 120 -0.93 -25.89 -6.23
N THR A 121 -1.35 -25.70 -4.98
CA THR A 121 -2.04 -26.74 -4.21
C THR A 121 -3.57 -26.60 -4.23
N GLY A 122 -4.07 -25.40 -4.48
CA GLY A 122 -5.47 -25.03 -4.31
C GLY A 122 -5.89 -24.83 -2.86
N ASN A 123 -4.96 -24.94 -1.91
CA ASN A 123 -5.22 -24.63 -0.51
C ASN A 123 -5.55 -23.15 -0.34
N SER A 124 -6.41 -22.86 0.60
CA SER A 124 -6.78 -21.46 0.90
C SER A 124 -7.04 -21.26 2.38
N CYS A 125 -6.82 -20.04 2.84
CA CYS A 125 -7.30 -19.56 4.12
C CYS A 125 -7.99 -18.21 3.94
N TRP A 126 -8.62 -17.68 4.97
CA TRP A 126 -9.28 -16.39 4.89
C TRP A 126 -9.15 -15.60 6.19
N SER A 127 -9.21 -14.27 6.05
CA SER A 127 -9.21 -13.30 7.14
C SER A 127 -10.46 -12.43 7.07
N HIS A 128 -10.97 -12.01 8.22
CA HIS A 128 -11.85 -10.86 8.30
C HIS A 128 -11.00 -9.58 8.28
N ALA A 129 -11.33 -8.62 7.44
CA ALA A 129 -10.59 -7.37 7.33
C ALA A 129 -11.52 -6.15 7.31
N THR A 130 -11.08 -5.06 7.91
CA THR A 130 -11.72 -3.76 7.81
C THR A 130 -10.70 -2.73 7.33
N LEU A 131 -11.16 -1.80 6.48
CA LEU A 131 -10.35 -0.72 5.97
C LEU A 131 -10.59 0.54 6.80
N GLU A 132 -9.51 1.19 7.22
CA GLU A 132 -9.53 2.41 8.02
C GLU A 132 -8.68 3.49 7.35
N ASP A 133 -9.15 4.72 7.49
CA ASP A 133 -8.33 5.90 7.19
C ASP A 133 -7.66 6.36 8.50
N LYS A 134 -6.35 6.31 8.53
CA LYS A 134 -5.52 6.77 9.66
C LYS A 134 -4.63 7.94 9.27
N LEU A 135 -4.81 8.50 8.08
CA LEU A 135 -4.05 9.64 7.63
C LEU A 135 -4.51 10.91 8.36
N ALA A 136 -3.55 11.67 8.85
CA ALA A 136 -3.86 12.97 9.43
C ALA A 136 -4.16 13.97 8.32
N PRO A 137 -5.17 14.86 8.50
CA PRO A 137 -5.47 15.89 7.53
C PRO A 137 -4.29 16.88 7.40
N ILE A 138 -4.06 17.38 6.18
CA ILE A 138 -3.05 18.39 5.90
C ILE A 138 -3.67 19.77 6.04
N ILE A 139 -3.08 20.59 6.92
CA ILE A 139 -3.50 21.98 7.13
C ILE A 139 -2.60 22.89 6.30
N VAL A 140 -3.21 23.71 5.46
CA VAL A 140 -2.54 24.78 4.72
C VAL A 140 -2.88 26.11 5.40
N CYS A 141 -1.86 26.74 5.99
CA CYS A 141 -2.02 28.03 6.63
C CYS A 141 -2.14 29.18 5.59
N PRO A 142 -2.88 30.24 5.88
CA PRO A 142 -2.87 31.43 5.05
C PRO A 142 -1.46 32.04 5.03
N ARG A 143 -1.20 32.89 4.03
CA ARG A 143 0.09 33.60 3.91
C ARG A 143 0.29 34.58 5.06
N ASP A 144 1.55 34.74 5.46
CA ASP A 144 1.93 35.77 6.40
C ASP A 144 1.45 37.16 5.91
N THR A 145 0.76 37.86 6.80
CA THR A 145 0.14 39.14 6.44
C THR A 145 0.54 40.23 7.46
N CYS A 146 0.99 41.38 6.95
CA CYS A 146 1.26 42.57 7.74
C CYS A 146 0.08 43.52 7.57
N LEU A 147 -0.49 43.96 8.70
CA LEU A 147 -1.62 44.89 8.73
C LEU A 147 -1.23 46.20 9.42
N PRO A 148 -1.73 47.36 8.94
CA PRO A 148 -1.63 48.61 9.68
C PRO A 148 -2.37 48.53 11.04
N CYS A 149 -1.92 49.32 12.02
CA CYS A 149 -2.60 49.41 13.29
C CYS A 149 -4.08 49.80 13.12
N GLY A 150 -4.97 49.04 13.78
CA GLY A 150 -6.42 49.28 13.70
C GLY A 150 -7.12 48.55 12.53
N SER A 151 -6.40 47.78 11.73
CA SER A 151 -7.02 46.92 10.70
C SER A 151 -7.80 45.78 11.33
N SER A 152 -8.77 45.27 10.56
CA SER A 152 -9.53 44.09 10.95
C SER A 152 -8.65 42.80 10.85
N TYR A 153 -8.81 41.91 11.82
CA TYR A 153 -8.17 40.58 11.84
C TYR A 153 -9.15 39.45 11.53
N LEU A 154 -10.29 39.77 10.90
CA LEU A 154 -11.24 38.76 10.47
C LEU A 154 -10.64 37.84 9.39
N PRO A 155 -11.06 36.58 9.32
CA PRO A 155 -10.58 35.64 8.30
C PRO A 155 -10.74 36.14 6.85
N SER A 156 -11.74 36.99 6.59
CA SER A 156 -11.94 37.65 5.29
C SER A 156 -10.83 38.65 4.92
N VAL A 157 -10.03 39.10 5.88
CA VAL A 157 -8.93 40.06 5.70
C VAL A 157 -7.57 39.36 5.78
N ILE A 158 -7.40 38.45 6.75
CA ILE A 158 -6.11 37.78 7.00
C ILE A 158 -6.03 36.38 6.37
N GLY A 159 -7.09 35.89 5.78
CA GLY A 159 -7.20 34.51 5.30
C GLY A 159 -7.63 33.55 6.42
N SER A 160 -7.98 32.35 6.02
CA SER A 160 -8.26 31.20 6.91
C SER A 160 -7.42 30.02 6.49
N ALA A 161 -7.10 29.15 7.45
CA ALA A 161 -6.51 27.86 7.13
C ALA A 161 -7.51 27.01 6.32
N THR A 162 -7.02 26.27 5.36
CA THR A 162 -7.76 25.23 4.64
C THR A 162 -7.27 23.88 5.08
N VAL A 163 -8.16 22.91 5.13
CA VAL A 163 -7.83 21.51 5.43
C VAL A 163 -8.00 20.74 4.13
N ASP A 164 -6.98 19.99 3.78
CA ASP A 164 -7.03 18.97 2.74
C ASP A 164 -7.16 17.61 3.45
N GLU A 165 -8.32 17.01 3.29
CA GLU A 165 -8.59 15.65 3.77
C GLU A 165 -8.27 14.71 2.59
N ASN A 166 -7.21 13.97 2.74
CA ASN A 166 -6.78 12.98 1.75
C ASN A 166 -7.83 11.90 1.48
#